data_e8866cfbdae77c19e4a936b0ffbf7fff
#
_entry.id   e8866cfbdae77c19e4a936b0ffbf7fff
#
_cell.length_a   1.000
_cell.length_b   1.000
_cell.length_c   1.000
_cell.angle_alpha   90.00
_cell.angle_beta   90.00
_cell.angle_gamma   90.00
#
_symmetry.space_group_name_H-M   'P 1'
#
loop_
_entity.id
_entity.type
_entity.pdbx_description
1 polymer ?
#
loop_
_entity_poly.entity_id
_entity_poly.type
_entity_poly.pdbx_seq_one_letter_code
_entity_poly.pdbx_strand_id
1 'polypeptide(L)'
;ARLFLFNAVYLLFNIPLYVVSLFFIYCICIECYNFYMVEKIQMVGCAFLPIDRKMKRILISKRSMNKKYFPGFWEVIGGNLEFGEDFEDSVIREVSEEINCKIKNLEHLHSRVMYLDGLMYITVAYYGELCSEPIFNKEEISEIKWITEVELEKFVFCPGDKELLKLGFEKL
;
A
#
# COMPACT_ATOMS: atom_id res chain seq x y z
N ALA A 1 9.59 -4.90 -41.18
CA ALA A 1 9.94 -3.56 -40.71
C ALA A 1 11.36 -3.52 -40.12
N ARG A 2 11.74 -4.45 -39.22
CA ARG A 2 13.07 -4.47 -38.57
C ARG A 2 14.24 -4.74 -39.53
N LEU A 3 14.03 -5.60 -40.54
CA LEU A 3 15.03 -5.89 -41.58
C LEU A 3 15.29 -4.67 -42.49
N PHE A 4 14.29 -3.84 -42.71
CA PHE A 4 14.39 -2.60 -43.49
C PHE A 4 15.21 -1.52 -42.74
N LEU A 5 15.03 -1.40 -41.44
CA LEU A 5 15.81 -0.48 -40.59
C LEU A 5 17.30 -0.87 -40.55
N PHE A 6 17.57 -2.17 -40.48
CA PHE A 6 18.93 -2.74 -40.45
C PHE A 6 19.72 -2.34 -41.72
N ASN A 7 19.13 -2.55 -42.88
CA ASN A 7 19.74 -2.22 -44.16
C ASN A 7 19.87 -0.68 -44.37
N ALA A 8 18.91 0.10 -43.87
CA ALA A 8 18.93 1.56 -43.99
C ALA A 8 20.05 2.22 -43.15
N VAL A 9 20.30 1.71 -41.94
CA VAL A 9 21.38 2.19 -41.06
C VAL A 9 22.74 1.86 -41.64
N TYR A 10 22.94 0.67 -42.22
CA TYR A 10 24.17 0.26 -42.86
C TYR A 10 24.48 1.13 -44.10
N LEU A 11 23.48 1.40 -44.96
CA LEU A 11 23.63 2.18 -46.18
C LEU A 11 23.80 3.68 -45.95
N LEU A 12 23.20 4.25 -44.90
CA LEU A 12 23.22 5.69 -44.62
C LEU A 12 24.47 6.15 -43.84
N PHE A 13 25.00 5.29 -42.97
CA PHE A 13 26.03 5.68 -42.01
C PHE A 13 27.38 4.99 -42.22
N ASN A 14 27.47 4.06 -43.19
CA ASN A 14 28.69 3.27 -43.47
C ASN A 14 29.27 2.56 -42.21
N ILE A 15 28.38 2.17 -41.31
CA ILE A 15 28.74 1.51 -40.05
C ILE A 15 29.01 0.03 -40.35
N PRO A 16 30.10 -0.56 -39.85
CA PRO A 16 30.42 -1.96 -40.08
C PRO A 16 29.30 -2.89 -39.63
N LEU A 17 29.01 -3.89 -40.44
CA LEU A 17 27.87 -4.82 -40.25
C LEU A 17 27.86 -5.50 -38.85
N TYR A 18 29.05 -5.76 -38.29
CA TYR A 18 29.21 -6.33 -36.96
C TYR A 18 28.76 -5.35 -35.83
N VAL A 19 28.94 -4.05 -36.03
CA VAL A 19 28.48 -3.03 -35.04
C VAL A 19 26.95 -2.95 -35.07
N VAL A 20 26.35 -2.99 -36.26
CA VAL A 20 24.88 -3.01 -36.41
C VAL A 20 24.30 -4.27 -35.81
N SER A 21 24.97 -5.42 -36.00
CA SER A 21 24.52 -6.69 -35.40
C SER A 21 24.64 -6.68 -33.87
N LEU A 22 25.72 -6.13 -33.31
CA LEU A 22 25.88 -5.97 -31.85
C LEU A 22 24.81 -5.07 -31.25
N PHE A 23 24.50 -3.97 -31.94
CA PHE A 23 23.42 -3.07 -31.51
C PHE A 23 22.05 -3.76 -31.52
N PHE A 24 21.77 -4.55 -32.56
CA PHE A 24 20.54 -5.34 -32.64
C PHE A 24 20.47 -6.41 -31.55
N ILE A 25 21.57 -7.12 -31.28
CA ILE A 25 21.64 -8.10 -30.20
C ILE A 25 21.41 -7.39 -28.85
N TYR A 26 22.05 -6.23 -28.63
CA TYR A 26 21.85 -5.44 -27.42
C TYR A 26 20.41 -4.97 -27.25
N CYS A 27 19.77 -4.47 -28.30
CA CYS A 27 18.35 -4.09 -28.28
C CYS A 27 17.42 -5.29 -28.00
N ILE A 28 17.70 -6.45 -28.62
CA ILE A 28 16.94 -7.68 -28.38
C ILE A 28 17.14 -8.15 -26.93
N CYS A 29 18.35 -8.10 -26.40
CA CYS A 29 18.63 -8.44 -25.01
C CYS A 29 17.91 -7.51 -24.03
N ILE A 30 17.87 -6.18 -24.31
CA ILE A 30 17.11 -5.23 -23.50
C ILE A 30 15.59 -5.51 -23.58
N GLU A 31 15.05 -5.76 -24.77
CA GLU A 31 13.63 -6.10 -24.93
C GLU A 31 13.29 -7.44 -24.25
N CYS A 32 14.17 -8.45 -24.36
CA CYS A 32 14.01 -9.71 -23.64
C CYS A 32 14.15 -9.50 -22.12
N TYR A 33 15.12 -8.72 -21.67
CA TYR A 33 15.29 -8.37 -20.25
C TYR A 33 14.04 -7.68 -19.70
N ASN A 34 13.51 -6.66 -20.41
CA ASN A 34 12.29 -5.98 -20.02
C ASN A 34 11.04 -6.88 -20.10
N PHE A 35 11.04 -7.86 -21.02
CA PHE A 35 9.94 -8.83 -21.11
C PHE A 35 10.00 -9.89 -19.98
N TYR A 36 11.21 -10.27 -19.53
CA TYR A 36 11.39 -11.19 -18.40
C TYR A 36 11.34 -10.49 -17.04
N MET A 37 11.62 -9.19 -16.97
CA MET A 37 11.39 -8.36 -15.81
C MET A 37 9.94 -7.88 -15.83
N VAL A 38 9.00 -8.80 -15.65
CA VAL A 38 7.67 -8.44 -15.16
C VAL A 38 7.94 -7.75 -13.82
N GLU A 39 7.82 -6.43 -13.79
CA GLU A 39 7.88 -5.68 -12.54
C GLU A 39 6.84 -6.28 -11.59
N LYS A 40 7.32 -7.08 -10.67
CA LYS A 40 6.50 -7.54 -9.55
C LYS A 40 6.28 -6.30 -8.71
N ILE A 41 5.18 -5.61 -8.94
CA ILE A 41 4.83 -4.43 -8.19
C ILE A 41 4.57 -4.87 -6.75
N GLN A 42 5.38 -4.34 -5.86
CA GLN A 42 5.27 -4.57 -4.43
C GLN A 42 4.73 -3.28 -3.81
N MET A 43 3.64 -3.39 -3.10
CA MET A 43 3.08 -2.30 -2.30
C MET A 43 3.48 -2.54 -0.84
N VAL A 44 4.21 -1.59 -0.28
CA VAL A 44 4.64 -1.65 1.11
C VAL A 44 3.91 -0.56 1.86
N GLY A 45 3.29 -0.89 2.98
CA GLY A 45 2.52 0.07 3.75
C GLY A 45 2.44 -0.28 5.22
N CYS A 46 1.89 0.66 5.97
CA CYS A 46 1.60 0.52 7.38
C CYS A 46 0.09 0.49 7.63
N ALA A 47 -0.29 -0.10 8.76
CA ALA A 47 -1.64 -0.09 9.28
C ALA A 47 -1.60 0.28 10.77
N PHE A 48 -2.56 1.05 11.23
CA PHE A 48 -2.66 1.45 12.63
C PHE A 48 -4.06 1.19 13.17
N LEU A 49 -4.10 0.57 14.33
CA LEU A 49 -5.33 0.29 15.07
C LEU A 49 -5.38 1.20 16.31
N PRO A 50 -6.11 2.33 16.25
CA PRO A 50 -6.37 3.14 17.44
C PRO A 50 -7.21 2.35 18.43
N ILE A 51 -6.68 2.10 19.62
CA ILE A 51 -7.36 1.34 20.68
C ILE A 51 -7.82 2.24 21.82
N ASP A 52 -8.95 1.86 22.41
CA ASP A 52 -9.43 2.37 23.70
C ASP A 52 -9.54 1.18 24.68
N ARG A 53 -8.49 1.01 25.50
CA ARG A 53 -8.40 -0.11 26.46
C ARG A 53 -9.53 -0.08 27.50
N LYS A 54 -9.98 1.13 27.90
CA LYS A 54 -11.01 1.29 28.91
C LYS A 54 -12.37 0.81 28.44
N MET A 55 -12.72 1.16 27.19
CA MET A 55 -14.00 0.80 26.59
C MET A 55 -13.94 -0.46 25.75
N LYS A 56 -12.76 -1.09 25.63
CA LYS A 56 -12.49 -2.29 24.82
C LYS A 56 -13.00 -2.15 23.38
N ARG A 57 -12.56 -1.11 22.70
CA ARG A 57 -12.98 -0.78 21.34
C ARG A 57 -11.81 -0.33 20.48
N ILE A 58 -11.95 -0.47 19.16
CA ILE A 58 -10.99 -0.06 18.15
C ILE A 58 -11.69 0.94 17.21
N LEU A 59 -10.97 2.00 16.81
CA LEU A 59 -11.45 2.94 15.80
C LEU A 59 -11.24 2.35 14.42
N ILE A 60 -12.28 2.41 13.59
CA ILE A 60 -12.24 2.08 12.16
C ILE A 60 -12.65 3.31 11.34
N SER A 61 -12.16 3.38 10.12
CA SER A 61 -12.50 4.41 9.14
C SER A 61 -13.25 3.81 7.96
N LYS A 62 -14.09 4.61 7.32
CA LYS A 62 -14.81 4.25 6.11
C LYS A 62 -14.25 5.05 4.95
N ARG A 63 -13.77 4.35 3.94
CA ARG A 63 -13.19 4.96 2.74
C ARG A 63 -14.18 5.89 2.05
N SER A 64 -13.68 7.05 1.61
CA SER A 64 -14.46 7.95 0.77
C SER A 64 -14.91 7.26 -0.51
N MET A 65 -16.10 7.64 -1.03
CA MET A 65 -16.62 7.13 -2.30
C MET A 65 -15.78 7.54 -3.50
N ASN A 66 -14.87 8.52 -3.35
CA ASN A 66 -13.96 8.99 -4.39
C ASN A 66 -12.69 8.12 -4.52
N LYS A 67 -12.46 7.19 -3.59
CA LYS A 67 -11.30 6.29 -3.65
C LYS A 67 -11.41 5.31 -4.82
N LYS A 68 -10.29 5.09 -5.51
CA LYS A 68 -10.20 4.18 -6.66
C LYS A 68 -10.46 2.72 -6.29
N TYR A 69 -9.97 2.30 -5.13
CA TYR A 69 -10.08 0.92 -4.67
C TYR A 69 -10.95 0.85 -3.41
N PHE A 70 -11.88 -0.09 -3.37
CA PHE A 70 -12.76 -0.37 -2.24
C PHE A 70 -13.52 0.86 -1.70
N PRO A 71 -14.14 1.71 -2.55
CA PRO A 71 -14.90 2.87 -2.09
C PRO A 71 -16.04 2.43 -1.14
N GLY A 72 -16.19 3.12 -0.02
CA GLY A 72 -17.23 2.84 0.97
C GLY A 72 -16.99 1.62 1.86
N PHE A 73 -15.88 0.89 1.70
CA PHE A 73 -15.48 -0.19 2.61
C PHE A 73 -14.88 0.40 3.89
N TRP A 74 -14.98 -0.37 4.96
CA TRP A 74 -14.32 -0.06 6.22
C TRP A 74 -12.88 -0.57 6.22
N GLU A 75 -12.01 0.15 6.90
CA GLU A 75 -10.59 -0.15 6.96
C GLU A 75 -9.98 0.28 8.30
N VAL A 76 -8.77 -0.16 8.55
CA VAL A 76 -7.88 0.40 9.57
C VAL A 76 -7.22 1.66 9.04
N ILE A 77 -6.75 2.56 9.92
CA ILE A 77 -5.98 3.74 9.54
C ILE A 77 -4.64 3.31 8.94
N GLY A 78 -4.16 3.99 7.90
CA GLY A 78 -2.85 3.69 7.32
C GLY A 78 -2.76 3.89 5.81
N GLY A 79 -1.56 3.68 5.28
CA GLY A 79 -1.30 3.89 3.88
C GLY A 79 0.04 3.33 3.41
N ASN A 80 0.51 3.82 2.28
CA ASN A 80 1.76 3.37 1.69
C ASN A 80 2.96 4.02 2.39
N LEU A 81 4.02 3.23 2.55
CA LEU A 81 5.32 3.73 2.98
C LEU A 81 5.90 4.66 1.91
N GLU A 82 6.35 5.83 2.31
CA GLU A 82 7.06 6.76 1.42
C GLU A 82 8.55 6.48 1.39
N PHE A 83 9.21 6.92 0.31
CA PHE A 83 10.64 6.67 0.14
C PHE A 83 11.47 7.42 1.20
N GLY A 84 12.27 6.67 1.97
CA GLY A 84 13.12 7.20 3.02
C GLY A 84 12.47 7.28 4.40
N GLU A 85 11.22 6.84 4.51
CA GLU A 85 10.45 6.76 5.74
C GLU A 85 10.61 5.38 6.40
N ASP A 86 10.58 5.28 7.71
CA ASP A 86 10.39 4.00 8.40
C ASP A 86 8.90 3.74 8.71
N PHE A 87 8.57 2.54 9.20
CA PHE A 87 7.17 2.16 9.40
C PHE A 87 6.49 2.95 10.52
N GLU A 88 7.21 3.33 11.56
CA GLU A 88 6.66 4.09 12.70
C GLU A 88 6.39 5.54 12.29
N ASP A 89 7.31 6.15 11.52
CA ASP A 89 7.13 7.48 10.95
C ASP A 89 5.94 7.51 9.99
N SER A 90 5.81 6.49 9.13
CA SER A 90 4.68 6.33 8.23
C SER A 90 3.35 6.25 8.98
N VAL A 91 3.27 5.48 10.06
CA VAL A 91 2.06 5.42 10.92
C VAL A 91 1.74 6.79 11.52
N ILE A 92 2.74 7.51 12.03
CA ILE A 92 2.55 8.84 12.63
C ILE A 92 2.04 9.83 11.59
N ARG A 93 2.60 9.82 10.37
CA ARG A 93 2.18 10.67 9.26
C ARG A 93 0.73 10.36 8.86
N GLU A 94 0.40 9.10 8.56
CA GLU A 94 -0.94 8.69 8.13
C GLU A 94 -2.01 9.03 9.18
N VAL A 95 -1.75 8.79 10.47
CA VAL A 95 -2.67 9.18 11.55
C VAL A 95 -2.86 10.69 11.62
N SER A 96 -1.81 11.47 11.39
CA SER A 96 -1.90 12.93 11.34
C SER A 96 -2.70 13.40 10.13
N GLU A 97 -2.51 12.82 8.95
CA GLU A 97 -3.16 13.19 7.69
C GLU A 97 -4.62 12.78 7.65
N GLU A 98 -4.93 11.55 8.05
CA GLU A 98 -6.26 10.98 7.96
C GLU A 98 -7.20 11.40 9.08
N ILE A 99 -6.71 11.49 10.32
CA ILE A 99 -7.55 11.75 11.51
C ILE A 99 -7.04 12.86 12.44
N ASN A 100 -6.00 13.60 12.03
CA ASN A 100 -5.45 14.76 12.74
C ASN A 100 -5.18 14.50 14.24
N CYS A 101 -4.57 13.37 14.55
CA CYS A 101 -4.25 12.97 15.92
C CYS A 101 -2.77 12.70 16.11
N LYS A 102 -2.33 12.76 17.37
CA LYS A 102 -1.05 12.20 17.83
C LYS A 102 -1.30 10.85 18.48
N ILE A 103 -0.28 10.00 18.43
CA ILE A 103 -0.30 8.65 18.99
C ILE A 103 0.52 8.61 20.27
N LYS A 104 0.12 7.76 21.21
CA LYS A 104 0.92 7.32 22.33
C LYS A 104 0.86 5.80 22.47
N ASN A 105 1.87 5.21 23.13
CA ASN A 105 1.95 3.76 23.34
C ASN A 105 1.85 2.97 22.03
N LEU A 106 2.63 3.40 21.01
CA LEU A 106 2.72 2.71 19.73
C LEU A 106 3.45 1.40 19.89
N GLU A 107 2.84 0.30 19.52
CA GLU A 107 3.40 -1.05 19.61
C GLU A 107 3.13 -1.81 18.30
N HIS A 108 4.10 -2.63 17.87
CA HIS A 108 3.95 -3.53 16.74
C HIS A 108 2.89 -4.60 17.04
N LEU A 109 1.97 -4.79 16.10
CA LEU A 109 0.92 -5.80 16.21
C LEU A 109 1.26 -7.06 15.39
N HIS A 110 1.48 -6.87 14.10
CA HIS A 110 1.63 -7.96 13.13
C HIS A 110 2.26 -7.49 11.83
N SER A 111 2.97 -8.39 11.14
CA SER A 111 3.45 -8.14 9.77
C SER A 111 2.95 -9.25 8.86
N ARG A 112 2.45 -8.88 7.68
CA ARG A 112 1.88 -9.86 6.74
C ARG A 112 2.26 -9.55 5.30
N VAL A 113 2.21 -10.59 4.48
CA VAL A 113 2.25 -10.49 3.03
C VAL A 113 0.91 -10.98 2.49
N MET A 114 0.33 -10.22 1.58
CA MET A 114 -0.93 -10.55 0.94
C MET A 114 -0.79 -10.38 -0.57
N TYR A 115 -1.49 -11.21 -1.33
CA TYR A 115 -1.54 -11.11 -2.79
C TYR A 115 -2.96 -10.78 -3.21
N LEU A 116 -3.11 -9.68 -3.95
CA LEU A 116 -4.40 -9.22 -4.46
C LEU A 116 -4.22 -8.62 -5.86
N ASP A 117 -5.02 -9.05 -6.82
CA ASP A 117 -5.01 -8.57 -8.22
C ASP A 117 -3.61 -8.58 -8.87
N GLY A 118 -2.79 -9.60 -8.56
CA GLY A 118 -1.43 -9.75 -9.09
C GLY A 118 -0.37 -8.87 -8.42
N LEU A 119 -0.75 -8.09 -7.43
CA LEU A 119 0.15 -7.27 -6.62
C LEU A 119 0.49 -7.99 -5.31
N MET A 120 1.70 -7.79 -4.82
CA MET A 120 2.13 -8.22 -3.50
C MET A 120 2.06 -7.02 -2.54
N TYR A 121 1.28 -7.16 -1.48
CA TYR A 121 1.16 -6.18 -0.40
C TYR A 121 1.93 -6.67 0.82
N ILE A 122 2.85 -5.85 1.31
CA ILE A 122 3.55 -6.05 2.58
C ILE A 122 3.00 -5.01 3.54
N THR A 123 2.35 -5.44 4.61
CA THR A 123 1.76 -4.54 5.60
C THR A 123 2.38 -4.80 6.96
N VAL A 124 2.88 -3.74 7.61
CA VAL A 124 3.30 -3.77 9.01
C VAL A 124 2.26 -3.03 9.83
N ALA A 125 1.59 -3.75 10.71
CA ALA A 125 0.51 -3.24 11.53
C ALA A 125 0.97 -2.91 12.95
N TYR A 126 0.50 -1.78 13.44
CA TYR A 126 0.72 -1.27 14.78
C TYR A 126 -0.61 -1.03 15.50
N TYR A 127 -0.58 -0.92 16.80
CA TYR A 127 -1.69 -0.46 17.61
C TYR A 127 -1.20 0.55 18.65
N GLY A 128 -2.09 1.36 19.15
CA GLY A 128 -1.77 2.39 20.15
C GLY A 128 -2.99 3.24 20.48
N GLU A 129 -2.80 4.23 21.33
CA GLU A 129 -3.88 5.10 21.79
C GLU A 129 -3.77 6.48 21.14
N LEU A 130 -4.92 7.11 20.86
CA LEU A 130 -4.95 8.49 20.40
C LEU A 130 -4.80 9.46 21.59
N CYS A 131 -4.12 10.60 21.34
CA CYS A 131 -3.94 11.65 22.34
C CYS A 131 -5.12 12.62 22.43
N SER A 132 -6.01 12.63 21.43
CA SER A 132 -7.17 13.52 21.32
C SER A 132 -8.31 12.85 20.57
N GLU A 133 -9.49 13.47 20.55
CA GLU A 133 -10.58 13.08 19.68
C GLU A 133 -10.18 13.24 18.20
N PRO A 134 -10.43 12.24 17.35
CA PRO A 134 -10.06 12.28 15.95
C PRO A 134 -10.92 13.23 15.13
N ILE A 135 -10.28 13.96 14.22
CA ILE A 135 -10.93 14.83 13.22
C ILE A 135 -10.51 14.31 11.85
N PHE A 136 -11.38 13.59 11.18
CA PHE A 136 -11.01 12.92 9.93
C PHE A 136 -11.03 13.84 8.71
N ASN A 137 -10.13 13.54 7.77
CA ASN A 137 -10.04 14.19 6.46
C ASN A 137 -11.18 13.68 5.55
N LYS A 138 -12.12 14.54 5.20
CA LYS A 138 -13.30 14.18 4.39
C LYS A 138 -12.99 13.79 2.94
N GLU A 139 -11.82 14.13 2.44
CA GLU A 139 -11.37 13.69 1.10
C GLU A 139 -11.01 12.20 1.10
N GLU A 140 -10.43 11.72 2.21
CA GLU A 140 -9.96 10.35 2.39
C GLU A 140 -11.02 9.45 3.03
N ILE A 141 -11.69 9.95 4.07
CA ILE A 141 -12.57 9.22 4.98
C ILE A 141 -13.97 9.84 4.96
N SER A 142 -15.00 9.00 4.80
CA SER A 142 -16.40 9.43 4.86
C SER A 142 -17.02 9.32 6.25
N GLU A 143 -16.53 8.41 7.09
CA GLU A 143 -17.04 8.15 8.43
C GLU A 143 -15.94 7.47 9.28
N ILE A 144 -15.93 7.73 10.59
CA ILE A 144 -15.13 6.99 11.57
C ILE A 144 -16.06 6.42 12.64
N LYS A 145 -15.65 5.28 13.22
CA LYS A 145 -16.45 4.63 14.26
C LYS A 145 -15.61 3.81 15.22
N TRP A 146 -15.85 3.99 16.51
CA TRP A 146 -15.37 3.08 17.54
C TRP A 146 -16.25 1.85 17.58
N ILE A 147 -15.67 0.66 17.43
CA ILE A 147 -16.38 -0.61 17.44
C ILE A 147 -15.82 -1.55 18.51
N THR A 148 -16.67 -2.43 18.99
CA THR A 148 -16.31 -3.57 19.83
C THR A 148 -16.15 -4.83 18.96
N GLU A 149 -15.50 -5.87 19.47
CA GLU A 149 -15.25 -7.11 18.75
C GLU A 149 -16.55 -7.75 18.19
N VAL A 150 -17.63 -7.75 18.97
CA VAL A 150 -18.92 -8.33 18.57
C VAL A 150 -19.58 -7.59 17.40
N GLU A 151 -19.12 -6.38 17.09
CA GLU A 151 -19.64 -5.60 15.98
C GLU A 151 -18.91 -5.84 14.65
N LEU A 152 -17.78 -6.56 14.65
CA LEU A 152 -16.99 -6.82 13.44
C LEU A 152 -17.82 -7.36 12.26
N GLU A 153 -18.78 -8.22 12.55
CA GLU A 153 -19.61 -8.85 11.51
C GLU A 153 -20.63 -7.89 10.85
N LYS A 154 -20.83 -6.69 11.41
CA LYS A 154 -21.74 -5.69 10.87
C LYS A 154 -21.15 -4.87 9.73
N PHE A 155 -19.83 -4.98 9.47
CA PHE A 155 -19.10 -4.14 8.55
C PHE A 155 -18.47 -4.95 7.42
N VAL A 156 -18.40 -4.33 6.23
CA VAL A 156 -17.65 -4.86 5.07
C VAL A 156 -16.29 -4.18 5.06
N PHE A 157 -15.24 -4.94 5.30
CA PHE A 157 -13.87 -4.45 5.41
C PHE A 157 -13.09 -4.60 4.11
N CYS A 158 -12.08 -3.77 3.94
CA CYS A 158 -11.03 -3.99 2.96
C CYS A 158 -10.36 -5.35 3.19
N PRO A 159 -9.83 -5.99 2.13
CA PRO A 159 -9.21 -7.31 2.24
C PRO A 159 -8.11 -7.34 3.31
N GLY A 160 -8.27 -8.24 4.28
CA GLY A 160 -7.32 -8.48 5.35
C GLY A 160 -7.46 -7.62 6.60
N ASP A 161 -8.22 -6.51 6.58
CA ASP A 161 -8.32 -5.62 7.75
C ASP A 161 -9.12 -6.22 8.89
N LYS A 162 -10.11 -7.05 8.57
CA LYS A 162 -10.87 -7.78 9.60
C LYS A 162 -9.99 -8.70 10.42
N GLU A 163 -9.00 -9.35 9.80
CA GLU A 163 -8.03 -10.20 10.47
C GLU A 163 -7.12 -9.38 11.40
N LEU A 164 -6.67 -8.20 10.96
CA LEU A 164 -5.88 -7.30 11.80
C LEU A 164 -6.69 -6.81 13.01
N LEU A 165 -7.97 -6.47 12.81
CA LEU A 165 -8.86 -6.04 13.89
C LEU A 165 -9.06 -7.15 14.94
N LYS A 166 -9.21 -8.41 14.52
CA LYS A 166 -9.28 -9.55 15.46
C LYS A 166 -8.02 -9.64 16.31
N LEU A 167 -6.83 -9.55 15.70
CA LEU A 167 -5.56 -9.52 16.45
C LEU A 167 -5.46 -8.30 17.38
N GLY A 168 -6.00 -7.15 16.96
CA GLY A 168 -6.07 -5.94 17.79
C GLY A 168 -6.96 -6.11 19.00
N PHE A 169 -8.10 -6.79 18.88
CA PHE A 169 -8.98 -7.08 20.02
C PHE A 169 -8.34 -8.00 21.06
N GLU A 170 -7.43 -8.89 20.65
CA GLU A 170 -6.65 -9.72 21.58
C GLU A 170 -5.69 -8.90 22.46
N LYS A 171 -5.42 -7.62 22.12
CA LYS A 171 -4.58 -6.69 22.89
C LYS A 171 -5.36 -5.83 23.90
N LEU A 172 -6.69 -5.92 23.91
CA LEU A 172 -7.62 -5.19 24.79
C LEU A 172 -8.07 -6.06 25.96
#